data_3c1061adb79078fe40cc725295bc174e
#
_entry.id   3c1061adb79078fe40cc725295bc174e
#
_cell.length_a   1.000
_cell.length_b   1.000
_cell.length_c   1.000
_cell.angle_alpha   90.00
_cell.angle_beta   90.00
_cell.angle_gamma   90.00
#
_symmetry.space_group_name_H-M   'P 1'
#
loop_
_entity.id
_entity.type
_entity.pdbx_description
1 polymer ?
#
loop_
_entity_poly.entity_id
_entity_poly.type
_entity_poly.pdbx_seq_one_letter_code
_entity_poly.pdbx_strand_id
1 'polypeptide(L)'
;MSGQVTVRITRNLERNLDDIEAFLTRAEAPEAFDRLLDELSERVIPMLERHPDIGRDHLARSADSMEAQFKREAVIESLSALDAAGSIREYVLTHYLILYARLPETVHLLAIRHHRQLDFDLGKPDRSY
;
A
#
# COMPACT_ATOMS: atom_id res chain seq x y z
N MET A 1 11.69 11.60 23.16
CA MET A 1 11.72 11.43 21.87
C MET A 1 10.56 10.75 21.35
N SER A 2 10.07 11.16 20.32
CA SER A 2 8.90 10.61 19.83
C SER A 2 9.23 9.39 19.04
N GLY A 3 8.56 8.35 19.10
CA GLY A 3 8.79 7.20 18.28
C GLY A 3 8.06 7.24 16.96
N GLN A 4 7.56 8.40 16.58
CA GLN A 4 6.77 8.48 15.36
C GLN A 4 7.64 8.46 14.11
N VAL A 5 7.14 7.81 13.06
CA VAL A 5 7.78 7.82 11.76
C VAL A 5 6.98 8.72 10.84
N THR A 6 7.56 9.10 9.72
CA THR A 6 6.89 9.89 8.72
C THR A 6 6.22 8.95 7.71
N VAL A 7 4.95 9.18 7.43
CA VAL A 7 4.23 8.40 6.42
C VAL A 7 4.24 9.18 5.11
N ARG A 8 4.66 8.51 4.03
CA ARG A 8 4.71 9.10 2.70
C ARG A 8 3.82 8.34 1.76
N ILE A 9 3.16 9.06 0.87
CA ILE A 9 2.27 8.48 -0.12
C ILE A 9 3.02 8.43 -1.44
N THR A 10 3.15 7.24 -2.03
CA THR A 10 3.86 7.10 -3.28
C THR A 10 2.94 7.46 -4.45
N ARG A 11 3.56 7.73 -5.59
CA ARG A 11 2.81 8.02 -6.80
C ARG A 11 1.94 6.82 -7.22
N ASN A 12 2.41 5.61 -6.98
CA ASN A 12 1.61 4.44 -7.31
C ASN A 12 0.35 4.35 -6.47
N LEU A 13 0.45 4.69 -5.18
CA LEU A 13 -0.75 4.72 -4.35
C LEU A 13 -1.74 5.76 -4.87
N GLU A 14 -1.24 6.93 -5.27
CA GLU A 14 -2.10 7.96 -5.83
C GLU A 14 -2.82 7.46 -7.08
N ARG A 15 -2.11 6.74 -7.95
CA ARG A 15 -2.74 6.17 -9.13
C ARG A 15 -3.81 5.15 -8.77
N ASN A 16 -3.54 4.32 -7.78
CA ASN A 16 -4.54 3.36 -7.31
C ASN A 16 -5.78 4.08 -6.79
N LEU A 17 -5.59 5.18 -6.06
CA LEU A 17 -6.72 5.95 -5.56
C LEU A 17 -7.52 6.58 -6.68
N ASP A 18 -6.83 7.09 -7.71
CA ASP A 18 -7.53 7.65 -8.87
C ASP A 18 -8.39 6.60 -9.56
N ASP A 19 -7.85 5.38 -9.69
CA ASP A 19 -8.60 4.28 -10.31
C ASP A 19 -9.81 3.90 -9.48
N ILE A 20 -9.65 3.89 -8.15
CA ILE A 20 -10.76 3.58 -7.26
C ILE A 20 -11.83 4.67 -7.35
N GLU A 21 -11.41 5.92 -7.39
CA GLU A 21 -12.36 7.02 -7.54
C GLU A 21 -13.16 6.91 -8.83
N ALA A 22 -12.47 6.61 -9.93
CA ALA A 22 -13.14 6.46 -11.21
C ALA A 22 -14.12 5.30 -11.19
N PHE A 23 -13.73 4.18 -10.57
CA PHE A 23 -14.61 3.03 -10.47
C PHE A 23 -15.86 3.36 -9.65
N LEU A 24 -15.68 4.01 -8.51
CA LEU A 24 -16.80 4.32 -7.62
C LEU A 24 -17.71 5.38 -8.25
N THR A 25 -17.17 6.30 -9.01
CA THR A 25 -17.98 7.27 -9.73
C THR A 25 -18.86 6.57 -10.76
N ARG A 26 -18.30 5.63 -11.51
CA ARG A 26 -19.06 4.86 -12.48
C ARG A 26 -20.12 3.99 -11.81
N ALA A 27 -19.85 3.53 -10.61
CA ALA A 27 -20.79 2.71 -9.85
C ALA A 27 -21.80 3.56 -9.08
N GLU A 28 -21.77 4.87 -9.28
CA GLU A 28 -22.69 5.82 -8.64
C GLU A 28 -22.57 5.81 -7.12
N ALA A 29 -21.36 5.63 -6.64
CA ALA A 29 -21.08 5.61 -5.20
C ALA A 29 -19.90 6.52 -4.84
N PRO A 30 -19.91 7.80 -5.25
CA PRO A 30 -18.76 8.67 -4.98
C PRO A 30 -18.51 8.89 -3.50
N GLU A 31 -19.54 8.81 -2.67
CA GLU A 31 -19.38 9.02 -1.23
C GLU A 31 -18.55 7.89 -0.60
N ALA A 32 -18.48 6.73 -1.25
CA ALA A 32 -17.63 5.65 -0.75
C ALA A 32 -16.16 6.03 -0.87
N PHE A 33 -15.81 6.82 -1.88
CA PHE A 33 -14.44 7.30 -2.02
C PHE A 33 -14.11 8.30 -0.92
N ASP A 34 -15.05 9.18 -0.59
CA ASP A 34 -14.85 10.15 0.50
C ASP A 34 -14.62 9.43 1.82
N ARG A 35 -15.37 8.35 2.07
CA ARG A 35 -15.17 7.57 3.28
C ARG A 35 -13.81 6.89 3.31
N LEU A 36 -13.33 6.42 2.15
CA LEU A 36 -12.00 5.84 2.08
C LEU A 36 -10.93 6.88 2.41
N LEU A 37 -11.05 8.09 1.85
CA LEU A 37 -10.08 9.13 2.14
C LEU A 37 -10.10 9.53 3.61
N ASP A 38 -11.29 9.58 4.22
CA ASP A 38 -11.40 9.86 5.64
C ASP A 38 -10.71 8.78 6.47
N GLU A 39 -10.93 7.52 6.11
CA GLU A 39 -10.31 6.42 6.83
C GLU A 39 -8.78 6.51 6.72
N LEU A 40 -8.28 6.83 5.54
CA LEU A 40 -6.84 6.98 5.36
C LEU A 40 -6.27 8.10 6.21
N SER A 41 -6.89 9.27 6.16
CA SER A 41 -6.32 10.44 6.83
C SER A 41 -6.54 10.43 8.34
N GLU A 42 -7.65 9.84 8.80
CA GLU A 42 -8.01 9.93 10.21
C GLU A 42 -7.63 8.69 11.02
N ARG A 43 -7.45 7.56 10.38
CA ARG A 43 -7.10 6.32 11.07
C ARG A 43 -5.81 5.71 10.61
N VAL A 44 -5.67 5.49 9.32
CA VAL A 44 -4.54 4.70 8.81
C VAL A 44 -3.22 5.44 9.01
N ILE A 45 -3.15 6.67 8.53
CA ILE A 45 -1.91 7.42 8.60
C ILE A 45 -1.49 7.67 10.04
N PRO A 46 -2.37 8.15 10.93
CA PRO A 46 -1.97 8.32 12.33
C PRO A 46 -1.57 7.02 13.00
N MET A 47 -2.24 5.91 12.67
CA MET A 47 -1.91 4.62 13.25
C MET A 47 -0.52 4.17 12.82
N LEU A 48 -0.20 4.34 11.55
CA LEU A 48 1.11 3.93 11.05
C LEU A 48 2.24 4.85 11.55
N GLU A 49 1.92 6.11 11.81
CA GLU A 49 2.90 7.01 12.40
C GLU A 49 3.31 6.54 13.78
N ARG A 50 2.37 5.98 14.54
CA ARG A 50 2.66 5.52 15.90
C ARG A 50 3.09 4.07 15.96
N HIS A 51 2.54 3.24 15.10
CA HIS A 51 2.76 1.80 15.14
C HIS A 51 3.08 1.28 13.74
N PRO A 52 4.25 1.63 13.20
CA PRO A 52 4.57 1.28 11.81
C PRO A 52 4.67 -0.23 11.55
N ASP A 53 4.81 -1.03 12.61
CA ASP A 53 4.91 -2.48 12.45
C ASP A 53 3.57 -3.20 12.64
N ILE A 54 2.47 -2.47 12.70
CA ILE A 54 1.18 -3.07 12.99
C ILE A 54 0.68 -3.98 11.88
N GLY A 55 1.08 -3.75 10.64
CA GLY A 55 0.63 -4.56 9.53
C GLY A 55 1.28 -5.93 9.49
N ARG A 56 0.68 -6.86 8.75
CA ARG A 56 1.20 -8.21 8.62
C ARG A 56 2.34 -8.24 7.60
N ASP A 57 3.27 -9.15 7.81
CA ASP A 57 4.38 -9.32 6.88
C ASP A 57 3.85 -9.88 5.57
N HIS A 58 3.86 -9.06 4.54
CA HIS A 58 3.32 -9.43 3.24
C HIS A 58 4.16 -10.51 2.56
N LEU A 59 5.47 -10.41 2.67
CA LEU A 59 6.35 -11.34 1.98
C LEU A 59 6.24 -12.75 2.53
N ALA A 60 6.09 -12.88 3.85
CA ALA A 60 5.96 -14.18 4.46
C ALA A 60 4.68 -14.87 4.01
N ARG A 61 3.60 -14.11 3.83
CA ARG A 61 2.33 -14.69 3.41
C ARG A 61 2.31 -15.09 1.96
N SER A 62 3.07 -14.41 1.12
CA SER A 62 2.99 -14.56 -0.31
C SER A 62 4.02 -15.50 -0.90
N ALA A 63 4.78 -16.18 -0.06
CA ALA A 63 5.96 -16.92 -0.55
C ALA A 63 5.65 -18.20 -1.30
N ASP A 64 4.40 -18.64 -1.28
CA ASP A 64 4.08 -19.96 -1.81
C ASP A 64 3.85 -20.07 -3.30
N SER A 65 3.75 -18.99 -4.03
CA SER A 65 3.44 -19.06 -5.45
C SER A 65 4.51 -18.35 -6.27
N MET A 66 4.68 -18.77 -7.51
CA MET A 66 5.60 -18.09 -8.40
C MET A 66 5.15 -16.68 -8.70
N GLU A 67 3.85 -16.50 -8.87
CA GLU A 67 3.30 -15.19 -9.13
C GLU A 67 3.57 -14.25 -7.96
N ALA A 68 3.37 -14.71 -6.75
CA ALA A 68 3.66 -13.92 -5.57
C ALA A 68 5.15 -13.61 -5.49
N GLN A 69 5.99 -14.55 -5.91
CA GLN A 69 7.42 -14.33 -5.90
C GLN A 69 7.84 -13.23 -6.87
N PHE A 70 7.27 -13.22 -8.07
CA PHE A 70 7.55 -12.14 -9.02
C PHE A 70 7.12 -10.79 -8.45
N LYS A 71 5.95 -10.73 -7.84
CA LYS A 71 5.49 -9.48 -7.26
C LYS A 71 6.37 -9.04 -6.10
N ARG A 72 6.82 -9.98 -5.31
CA ARG A 72 7.73 -9.68 -4.22
C ARG A 72 9.03 -9.07 -4.73
N GLU A 73 9.57 -9.65 -5.81
CA GLU A 73 10.81 -9.15 -6.38
C GLU A 73 10.65 -7.74 -6.93
N ALA A 74 9.52 -7.47 -7.56
CA ALA A 74 9.26 -6.14 -8.10
C ALA A 74 9.18 -5.10 -6.97
N VAL A 75 8.55 -5.47 -5.86
CA VAL A 75 8.46 -4.56 -4.72
C VAL A 75 9.83 -4.33 -4.10
N ILE A 76 10.60 -5.40 -3.94
CA ILE A 76 11.94 -5.29 -3.37
C ILE A 76 12.83 -4.42 -4.26
N GLU A 77 12.72 -4.59 -5.56
CA GLU A 77 13.47 -3.77 -6.49
C GLU A 77 13.12 -2.29 -6.33
N SER A 78 11.83 -2.02 -6.19
CA SER A 78 11.40 -0.63 -5.98
C SER A 78 11.93 -0.06 -4.67
N LEU A 79 12.06 -0.91 -3.66
CA LEU A 79 12.54 -0.48 -2.36
C LEU A 79 14.05 -0.35 -2.29
N SER A 80 14.78 -1.02 -3.16
CA SER A 80 16.24 -0.97 -3.08
C SER A 80 16.77 0.44 -3.27
N ALA A 81 16.00 1.29 -3.93
CA ALA A 81 16.38 2.67 -4.11
C ALA A 81 16.10 3.51 -2.87
N LEU A 82 15.37 2.96 -1.89
CA LEU A 82 15.02 3.68 -0.68
C LEU A 82 15.89 3.23 0.49
N ASP A 83 15.81 1.96 0.83
CA ASP A 83 16.59 1.45 1.95
C ASP A 83 16.41 -0.06 2.00
N ALA A 84 17.50 -0.77 2.16
CA ALA A 84 17.46 -2.22 2.21
C ALA A 84 16.97 -2.76 3.55
N ALA A 85 16.86 -1.92 4.57
CA ALA A 85 16.52 -2.39 5.91
C ALA A 85 15.03 -2.48 6.17
N GLY A 86 14.20 -2.33 5.16
CA GLY A 86 12.77 -2.26 5.36
C GLY A 86 12.08 -3.62 5.34
N SER A 87 10.81 -3.60 5.65
CA SER A 87 9.93 -4.75 5.47
C SER A 87 8.67 -4.31 4.74
N ILE A 88 8.05 -5.25 4.05
CA ILE A 88 6.81 -5.01 3.31
C ILE A 88 5.68 -5.58 4.13
N ARG A 89 4.68 -4.75 4.41
CA ARG A 89 3.57 -5.13 5.28
C ARG A 89 2.24 -4.77 4.68
N GLU A 90 1.20 -5.44 5.13
CA GLU A 90 -0.17 -5.16 4.72
C GLU A 90 -0.97 -4.64 5.90
N TYR A 91 -1.75 -3.61 5.66
CA TYR A 91 -2.66 -3.08 6.67
C TYR A 91 -4.09 -3.21 6.17
N VAL A 92 -4.97 -3.75 7.01
CA VAL A 92 -6.36 -4.05 6.63
C VAL A 92 -7.27 -2.89 7.00
N LEU A 93 -7.99 -2.35 6.02
CA LEU A 93 -9.02 -1.36 6.23
C LEU A 93 -10.38 -2.04 6.15
N THR A 94 -11.45 -1.27 6.28
CA THR A 94 -12.81 -1.82 6.23
C THR A 94 -13.08 -2.59 4.93
N HIS A 95 -12.75 -2.01 3.78
CA HIS A 95 -13.02 -2.65 2.50
C HIS A 95 -11.76 -2.81 1.64
N TYR A 96 -10.62 -2.36 2.13
CA TYR A 96 -9.41 -2.29 1.33
C TYR A 96 -8.23 -2.85 2.09
N LEU A 97 -7.17 -3.13 1.37
CA LEU A 97 -5.88 -3.50 1.95
C LEU A 97 -4.84 -2.54 1.42
N ILE A 98 -3.93 -2.12 2.29
CA ILE A 98 -2.82 -1.28 1.89
C ILE A 98 -1.53 -2.06 2.02
N LEU A 99 -0.72 -1.99 0.97
CA LEU A 99 0.64 -2.51 1.00
C LEU A 99 1.55 -1.34 1.33
N TYR A 100 2.41 -1.50 2.32
CA TYR A 100 3.32 -0.42 2.67
C TYR A 100 4.71 -0.95 3.00
N ALA A 101 5.70 -0.07 2.87
CA ALA A 101 7.08 -0.38 3.22
C ALA A 101 7.39 0.29 4.54
N ARG A 102 7.85 -0.49 5.50
CA ARG A 102 8.27 0.03 6.80
C ARG A 102 9.78 0.15 6.78
N LEU A 103 10.28 1.36 6.77
CA LEU A 103 11.71 1.66 6.81
C LEU A 103 12.05 2.21 8.18
N PRO A 104 13.34 2.36 8.52
CA PRO A 104 13.68 2.76 9.90
C PRO A 104 12.99 4.02 10.39
N GLU A 105 12.85 5.02 9.53
CA GLU A 105 12.26 6.29 9.95
C GLU A 105 11.05 6.71 9.14
N THR A 106 10.64 5.91 8.16
CA THR A 106 9.52 6.28 7.29
C THR A 106 8.67 5.07 6.97
N VAL A 107 7.43 5.36 6.60
CA VAL A 107 6.54 4.36 6.02
C VAL A 107 6.13 4.90 4.66
N HIS A 108 6.26 4.07 3.62
CA HIS A 108 5.83 4.44 2.28
C HIS A 108 4.61 3.63 1.93
N LEU A 109 3.49 4.28 1.65
CA LEU A 109 2.28 3.60 1.23
C LEU A 109 2.43 3.29 -0.26
N LEU A 110 2.54 2.01 -0.59
CA LEU A 110 2.91 1.58 -1.93
C LEU A 110 1.73 1.33 -2.84
N ALA A 111 0.67 0.72 -2.34
CA ALA A 111 -0.47 0.34 -3.15
C ALA A 111 -1.68 0.09 -2.27
N ILE A 112 -2.87 0.18 -2.87
CA ILE A 112 -4.11 -0.11 -2.16
C ILE A 112 -5.01 -0.89 -3.11
N ARG A 113 -5.71 -1.90 -2.58
CA ARG A 113 -6.64 -2.67 -3.36
C ARG A 113 -7.88 -3.00 -2.55
N HIS A 114 -8.99 -3.21 -3.25
CA HIS A 114 -10.20 -3.71 -2.61
C HIS A 114 -9.98 -5.16 -2.20
N HIS A 115 -10.66 -5.61 -1.14
CA HIS A 115 -10.53 -6.99 -0.69
C HIS A 115 -10.83 -8.01 -1.79
N ARG A 116 -11.67 -7.65 -2.75
CA ARG A 116 -12.03 -8.57 -3.82
C ARG A 116 -11.00 -8.69 -4.92
N GLN A 117 -10.08 -7.76 -5.00
CA GLN A 117 -9.01 -7.88 -5.97
C GLN A 117 -8.01 -8.90 -5.44
N LEU A 118 -7.46 -9.71 -6.34
CA LEU A 118 -6.53 -10.75 -5.93
C LEU A 118 -5.15 -10.19 -5.65
N ASP A 119 -4.74 -9.17 -6.39
CA ASP A 119 -3.38 -8.64 -6.30
C ASP A 119 -3.37 -7.14 -6.24
N PHE A 120 -2.32 -6.60 -5.64
CA PHE A 120 -2.07 -5.18 -5.68
C PHE A 120 -1.59 -4.77 -7.07
N ASP A 121 -2.04 -3.59 -7.50
CA ASP A 121 -1.53 -3.01 -8.74
C ASP A 121 -0.30 -2.17 -8.35
N LEU A 122 0.86 -2.70 -8.63
CA LEU A 122 2.12 -2.03 -8.31
C LEU A 122 2.60 -1.14 -9.45
N GLY A 123 1.76 -0.96 -10.45
CA GLY A 123 2.15 -0.24 -11.64
C GLY A 123 2.92 -1.17 -12.54
N LYS A 124 2.95 -0.86 -13.81
CA LYS A 124 3.76 -1.64 -14.72
C LYS A 124 5.14 -1.08 -14.70
N PRO A 125 6.14 -1.93 -14.63
CA PRO A 125 7.48 -1.43 -14.85
C PRO A 125 7.46 -0.82 -16.22
N ASP A 126 8.38 0.06 -16.44
CA ASP A 126 8.45 0.66 -17.71
C ASP A 126 8.63 -0.41 -18.73
N ARG A 127 7.58 -0.65 -19.47
CA ARG A 127 7.65 -1.66 -20.33
C ARG A 127 7.93 -1.20 -21.57
N SER A 128 8.64 -0.42 -21.75
CA SER A 128 8.92 -0.02 -23.05
C SER A 128 8.86 -1.13 -23.98
N TYR A 129 8.12 -2.02 -23.79
CA TYR A 129 7.94 -3.02 -24.81
C TYR A 129 6.56 -3.07 -25.34
#